data_0b0c34583b166cad819cf7b68cd871e9
#
_entry.id   0b0c34583b166cad819cf7b68cd871e9
#
_cell.length_a   1.000
_cell.length_b   1.000
_cell.length_c   1.000
_cell.angle_alpha   90.00
_cell.angle_beta   90.00
_cell.angle_gamma   90.00
#
_symmetry.space_group_name_H-M   'P 1'
#
loop_
_entity.id
_entity.type
_entity.pdbx_description
1 polymer ?
#
loop_
_entity_poly.entity_id
_entity_poly.type
_entity_poly.pdbx_seq_one_letter_code
_entity_poly.pdbx_strand_id
1 'polypeptide(L)' 'MNKAAPSENYIEIKKCISFLNKKKVKIICQDLGIETIDQLEDACKAKRVSGLHGFGIKTEKKILEAIRIYKNPHPLE' A
#
# COMPACT_ATOMS: atom_id res chain seq x y z
N MET A 1 -11.26 -8.82 -18.17
CA MET A 1 -11.05 -8.50 -18.00
C MET A 1 -10.89 -7.58 -17.67
N ASN A 2 -10.90 -7.13 -17.52
CA ASN A 2 -10.71 -6.36 -17.24
C ASN A 2 -10.55 -5.66 -16.42
N LYS A 3 -10.33 -5.36 -15.97
CA LYS A 3 -10.07 -4.69 -15.23
C LYS A 3 -9.59 -3.61 -15.42
N ALA A 4 -9.78 -3.17 -15.64
CA ALA A 4 -9.36 -2.15 -16.23
C ALA A 4 -9.33 -0.92 -15.46
N ALA A 5 -10.35 -0.33 -15.20
CA ALA A 5 -10.35 0.92 -14.53
C ALA A 5 -9.75 0.78 -13.17
N PRO A 6 -9.10 1.80 -12.67
CA PRO A 6 -8.63 1.79 -11.31
C PRO A 6 -9.86 1.67 -10.45
N SER A 7 -9.85 0.67 -9.64
CA SER A 7 -10.98 0.42 -8.80
C SER A 7 -10.99 1.38 -7.64
N GLU A 8 -12.06 1.36 -6.90
CA GLU A 8 -12.15 2.14 -5.69
C GLU A 8 -11.04 1.74 -4.74
N ASN A 9 -10.64 0.48 -4.80
CA ASN A 9 -9.58 -0.01 -3.94
C ASN A 9 -8.28 0.70 -4.19
N TYR A 10 -7.99 0.99 -5.46
CA TYR A 10 -6.78 1.71 -5.77
C TYR A 10 -6.80 3.11 -5.15
N ILE A 11 -7.95 3.77 -5.22
CA ILE A 11 -8.08 5.09 -4.66
C ILE A 11 -7.89 5.04 -3.15
N GLU A 12 -8.41 4.00 -2.53
CA GLU A 12 -8.27 3.82 -1.10
C GLU A 12 -6.83 3.62 -0.72
N ILE A 13 -6.12 2.79 -1.46
CA ILE A 13 -4.72 2.54 -1.22
C ILE A 13 -3.93 3.84 -1.36
N LYS A 14 -4.23 4.61 -2.39
CA LYS A 14 -3.53 5.86 -2.60
C LYS A 14 -3.77 6.83 -1.45
N LYS A 15 -4.96 6.84 -0.91
CA LYS A 15 -5.25 7.70 0.23
C LYS A 15 -4.48 7.22 1.46
N CYS A 16 -4.40 5.93 1.64
CA CYS A 16 -3.74 5.35 2.80
C CYS A 16 -2.26 5.70 2.81
N ILE A 17 -1.62 5.60 1.66
CA ILE A 17 -0.19 5.87 1.57
C ILE A 17 0.09 7.10 0.73
N SER A 18 -0.61 8.17 1.06
CA SER A 18 -0.52 9.39 0.28
C SER A 18 0.84 10.07 0.35
N PHE A 19 1.69 9.65 1.27
CA PHE A 19 3.03 10.19 1.30
C PHE A 19 3.88 9.71 0.14
N LEU A 20 3.40 8.69 -0.58
CA LEU A 20 4.08 8.23 -1.78
C LEU A 20 3.45 8.90 -3.00
N ASN A 21 4.25 9.10 -4.03
CA ASN A 21 3.68 9.68 -5.24
C ASN A 21 2.94 8.60 -6.03
N LYS A 22 2.19 9.06 -7.03
CA LYS A 22 1.39 8.15 -7.84
C LYS A 22 2.18 7.02 -8.44
N LYS A 23 3.36 7.33 -8.94
CA LYS A 23 4.16 6.32 -9.60
C LYS A 23 4.50 5.19 -8.67
N LYS A 24 4.89 5.52 -7.46
CA LYS A 24 5.27 4.48 -6.50
C LYS A 24 4.09 3.65 -6.09
N VAL A 25 2.95 4.29 -5.89
CA VAL A 25 1.75 3.54 -5.54
C VAL A 25 1.40 2.56 -6.67
N LYS A 26 1.51 3.02 -7.91
CA LYS A 26 1.24 2.15 -9.03
C LYS A 26 2.19 0.97 -9.09
N ILE A 27 3.47 1.23 -8.86
CA ILE A 27 4.45 0.16 -8.89
C ILE A 27 4.12 -0.91 -7.85
N ILE A 28 3.79 -0.48 -6.65
CA ILE A 28 3.44 -1.43 -5.59
C ILE A 28 2.23 -2.25 -6.02
N CYS A 29 1.21 -1.59 -6.49
CA CYS A 29 -0.02 -2.28 -6.85
C CYS A 29 0.17 -3.25 -8.01
N GLN A 30 0.92 -2.83 -9.00
CA GLN A 30 1.10 -3.66 -10.18
C GLN A 30 2.10 -4.78 -9.98
N ASP A 31 3.22 -4.46 -9.37
CA ASP A 31 4.27 -5.47 -9.20
C ASP A 31 3.89 -6.54 -8.19
N LEU A 32 3.14 -6.18 -7.19
CA LEU A 32 2.77 -7.14 -6.16
C LEU A 32 1.33 -7.65 -6.31
N GLY A 33 0.63 -7.15 -7.31
CA GLY A 33 -0.75 -7.58 -7.53
C GLY A 33 -1.68 -7.18 -6.41
N ILE A 34 -1.45 -6.00 -5.84
CA ILE A 34 -2.23 -5.57 -4.71
C ILE A 34 -3.48 -4.84 -5.15
N GLU A 35 -4.60 -5.24 -4.62
CA GLU A 35 -5.87 -4.62 -4.94
C GLU A 35 -6.57 -4.07 -3.70
N THR A 36 -6.20 -4.50 -2.53
CA THR A 36 -6.83 -4.06 -1.31
C THR A 36 -5.79 -3.65 -0.29
N ILE A 37 -6.24 -2.92 0.71
CA ILE A 37 -5.34 -2.51 1.78
C ILE A 37 -4.87 -3.72 2.58
N ASP A 38 -5.73 -4.72 2.72
CA ASP A 38 -5.32 -5.95 3.40
C ASP A 38 -4.19 -6.64 2.67
N GLN A 39 -4.26 -6.68 1.34
CA GLN A 39 -3.19 -7.27 0.55
C GLN A 39 -1.92 -6.46 0.69
N LEU A 40 -2.05 -5.15 0.74
CA LEU A 40 -0.89 -4.30 0.94
C LEU A 40 -0.24 -4.57 2.29
N GLU A 41 -1.05 -4.73 3.31
CA GLU A 41 -0.54 -5.03 4.64
C GLU A 41 0.21 -6.35 4.64
N ASP A 42 -0.38 -7.36 4.02
CA ASP A 42 0.28 -8.67 3.94
C ASP A 42 1.60 -8.59 3.20
N ALA A 43 1.63 -7.82 2.13
CA ALA A 43 2.86 -7.68 1.37
C ALA A 43 3.95 -7.02 2.21
N CYS A 44 3.57 -6.02 3.00
CA CYS A 44 4.54 -5.37 3.86
C CYS A 44 5.05 -6.30 4.94
N LYS A 45 4.16 -7.11 5.50
CA LYS A 45 4.56 -8.05 6.54
C LYS A 45 5.47 -9.12 5.99
N ALA A 46 5.28 -9.48 4.74
CA ALA A 46 6.12 -10.46 4.08
C ALA A 46 7.38 -9.85 3.50
N LYS A 47 7.57 -8.55 3.72
CA LYS A 47 8.72 -7.81 3.21
C LYS A 47 8.82 -7.82 1.70
N ARG A 48 7.68 -7.86 1.04
CA ARG A 48 7.67 -7.85 -0.41
C ARG A 48 7.83 -6.43 -0.95
N VAL A 49 7.38 -5.44 -0.18
CA VAL A 49 7.51 -4.06 -0.62
C VAL A 49 8.98 -3.63 -0.56
N SER A 50 9.67 -3.99 0.51
CA SER A 50 11.07 -3.60 0.62
C SER A 50 11.94 -4.31 -0.40
N GLY A 51 11.43 -5.37 -1.01
CA GLY A 51 12.16 -6.06 -2.06
C GLY A 51 12.02 -5.41 -3.41
N LEU A 52 11.14 -4.43 -3.55
CA LEU A 52 10.97 -3.77 -4.82
C LEU A 52 12.07 -2.74 -5.03
N HIS A 53 12.44 -2.58 -6.30
CA HIS A 53 13.46 -1.63 -6.64
C HIS A 53 12.98 -0.22 -6.30
N GLY A 54 13.81 0.51 -5.60
CA GLY A 54 13.45 1.87 -5.21
C GLY A 54 12.70 1.96 -3.90
N PHE A 55 12.45 0.82 -3.27
CA PHE A 55 11.78 0.81 -1.97
C PHE A 55 12.71 0.19 -0.94
N GLY A 56 12.62 0.67 0.26
CA GLY A 56 13.47 0.17 1.33
C GLY A 56 12.64 -0.22 2.53
N ILE A 57 13.34 -0.73 3.53
CA ILE A 57 12.69 -1.14 4.76
C ILE A 57 12.00 0.02 5.43
N LYS A 58 12.60 1.19 5.39
CA LYS A 58 11.99 2.36 5.99
C LYS A 58 10.65 2.70 5.35
N THR A 59 10.61 2.64 4.03
CA THR A 59 9.37 2.92 3.32
C THR A 59 8.32 1.88 3.67
N GLU A 60 8.74 0.62 3.74
CA GLU A 60 7.82 -0.45 4.07
C GLU A 60 7.23 -0.25 5.46
N LYS A 61 8.07 0.15 6.41
CA LYS A 61 7.59 0.40 7.76
C LYS A 61 6.61 1.56 7.79
N LYS A 62 6.88 2.60 7.02
CA LYS A 62 5.98 3.73 6.95
C LYS A 62 4.64 3.33 6.38
N ILE A 63 4.66 2.48 5.38
CA ILE A 63 3.42 2.00 4.79
C ILE A 63 2.63 1.20 5.81
N LEU A 64 3.31 0.32 6.53
CA LEU A 64 2.63 -0.46 7.56
C LEU A 64 2.00 0.43 8.62
N GLU A 65 2.72 1.45 9.02
CA GLU A 65 2.20 2.36 10.00
C GLU A 65 1.00 3.12 9.48
N ALA A 66 1.07 3.55 8.23
CA ALA A 66 -0.04 4.25 7.61
C ALA A 66 -1.27 3.36 7.54
N ILE A 67 -1.06 2.08 7.25
CA ILE A 67 -2.17 1.14 7.19
C ILE A 67 -2.81 0.98 8.56
N ARG A 68 -1.99 0.90 9.58
CA ARG A 68 -2.51 0.77 10.94
C ARG A 68 -3.39 1.96 11.29
N ILE A 69 -2.92 3.14 10.99
CA ILE A 69 -3.66 4.34 11.28
C ILE A 69 -4.95 4.39 10.46
N TYR A 70 -4.84 3.98 9.20
CA TYR A 70 -6.00 3.99 8.33
C TYR A 70 -7.10 3.06 8.82
N LYS A 71 -6.70 1.87 9.27
CA LYS A 71 -7.68 0.90 9.75
C LYS A 71 -8.17 1.23 11.15
N ASN A 72 -7.36 1.93 11.92
CA ASN A 72 -7.70 2.21 13.29
C ASN A 72 -7.41 3.68 13.60
N PRO A 73 -8.23 4.57 13.07
CA PRO A 73 -7.99 6.01 13.22
C PRO A 73 -8.11 6.51 14.66
N HIS A 74 -8.67 5.69 15.54
CA HIS A 74 -8.75 6.08 16.94
C HIS A 74 -7.95 5.11 17.78
N PRO A 75 -6.65 5.24 17.73
CA PRO A 75 -5.80 4.26 18.38
C PRO A 75 -5.94 4.24 19.89
N LEU A 76 -6.46 5.30 20.41
CA LEU A 76 -6.62 5.30 21.77
C LEU A 76 -7.78 4.72 22.22
N GLU A 77 -8.19 4.69 21.99
CA GLU A 77 -9.07 4.26 22.58
C GLU A 77 -9.24 3.86 22.66
#